data_a1c3ea31603a710ec7304ed3dbdf5e1c
#
_entry.id   a1c3ea31603a710ec7304ed3dbdf5e1c
#
_cell.length_a   1.000
_cell.length_b   1.000
_cell.length_c   1.000
_cell.angle_alpha   90.00
_cell.angle_beta   90.00
_cell.angle_gamma   90.00
#
_symmetry.space_group_name_H-M   'P 1'
#
loop_
_entity.id
_entity.type
_entity.pdbx_description
1 polymer ?
#
loop_
_entity_poly.entity_id
_entity_poly.type
_entity_poly.pdbx_seq_one_letter_code
_entity_poly.pdbx_strand_id
1 'polypeptide(L)'
;MRTIISFAALFLSVVLLQLSTGGVGPLDAISGLTLGFSTEQIGLLGSAHFLGFFIGCWWAPRLMGSVGHSRAFAACTALGAMGLIGHTLTEHPYAWAAMRVASGLCVAGCYTVIEAWLNDKVTNETRGRAMGTYRIVDMGASLSAQLIIAVLPPASYVSYNLLAILCCASLLPLTLTRASQPKTPEAPRLRPNLAWQCSPLAVAGVIVSALSSASFRMVGPVYGQEVGLVVDQIAFFLAAFVLGGALAQYPVGWLADKYDRRWVLIWMSVAAVISCGVTMAASGTGTMGVMLAAGLFGLTTFPIFSISSAHANDFATTEQRVELSAALMFWYALGAIASPYVSSTLIEQFGPGALFAFVALGHVVLIVFGLARMRSRPTPEERTHYVYAPRTSFTIGRLLKRSREGR
;
A
#
# COMPACT_ATOMS: atom_id res chain seq x y z
N MET A 1 -6.76 -26.16 -9.88
CA MET A 1 -7.69 -25.61 -10.87
C MET A 1 -9.05 -25.23 -10.28
N ARG A 2 -9.79 -26.10 -9.62
CA ARG A 2 -11.11 -25.76 -9.02
C ARG A 2 -11.07 -24.56 -8.04
N THR A 3 -10.04 -24.46 -7.20
CA THR A 3 -9.87 -23.35 -6.24
C THR A 3 -9.72 -21.99 -6.95
N ILE A 4 -8.95 -21.92 -8.05
CA ILE A 4 -8.75 -20.68 -8.82
C ILE A 4 -10.06 -20.25 -9.46
N ILE A 5 -10.84 -21.20 -10.01
CA ILE A 5 -12.16 -20.89 -10.61
C ILE A 5 -13.13 -20.34 -9.55
N SER A 6 -13.11 -20.90 -8.33
CA SER A 6 -13.97 -20.42 -7.22
C SER A 6 -13.68 -18.97 -6.80
N PHE A 7 -12.45 -18.50 -7.01
CA PHE A 7 -12.03 -17.15 -6.67
C PHE A 7 -11.87 -16.21 -7.87
N ALA A 8 -12.09 -16.72 -9.10
CA ALA A 8 -11.87 -15.97 -10.33
C ALA A 8 -12.58 -14.60 -10.35
N ALA A 9 -13.84 -14.57 -9.92
CA ALA A 9 -14.61 -13.32 -9.83
C ALA A 9 -13.97 -12.31 -8.87
N LEU A 10 -13.51 -12.76 -7.68
CA LEU A 10 -12.85 -11.89 -6.71
C LEU A 10 -11.50 -11.38 -7.26
N PHE A 11 -10.71 -12.27 -7.87
CA PHE A 11 -9.41 -11.89 -8.44
C PHE A 11 -9.55 -10.94 -9.62
N LEU A 12 -10.57 -11.14 -10.47
CA LEU A 12 -10.87 -10.21 -11.56
C LEU A 12 -11.29 -8.83 -11.01
N SER A 13 -12.11 -8.80 -9.96
CA SER A 13 -12.45 -7.53 -9.28
C SER A 13 -11.21 -6.83 -8.72
N VAL A 14 -10.25 -7.58 -8.13
CA VAL A 14 -8.97 -7.02 -7.66
C VAL A 14 -8.17 -6.43 -8.81
N VAL A 15 -8.04 -7.15 -9.93
CA VAL A 15 -7.30 -6.66 -11.11
C VAL A 15 -7.90 -5.36 -11.62
N LEU A 16 -9.20 -5.32 -11.86
CA LEU A 16 -9.89 -4.15 -12.39
C LEU A 16 -9.83 -2.96 -11.42
N LEU A 17 -9.98 -3.21 -10.12
CA LEU A 17 -9.85 -2.20 -9.09
C LEU A 17 -8.44 -1.61 -9.04
N GLN A 18 -7.40 -2.46 -9.06
CA GLN A 18 -6.00 -2.02 -9.05
C GLN A 18 -5.61 -1.27 -10.32
N LEU A 19 -6.05 -1.74 -11.49
CA LEU A 19 -5.81 -1.02 -12.75
C LEU A 19 -6.44 0.37 -12.73
N SER A 20 -7.61 0.51 -12.09
CA SER A 20 -8.25 1.82 -11.91
C SER A 20 -7.48 2.66 -10.88
N THR A 21 -7.46 2.21 -9.62
CA THR A 21 -7.08 3.05 -8.48
C THR A 21 -5.57 3.14 -8.26
N GLY A 22 -4.81 2.12 -8.70
CA GLY A 22 -3.36 2.08 -8.54
C GLY A 22 -2.61 3.09 -9.41
N GLY A 23 -3.19 3.48 -10.55
CA GLY A 23 -2.63 4.47 -11.48
C GLY A 23 -3.03 5.92 -11.18
N VAL A 24 -4.08 6.15 -10.37
CA VAL A 24 -4.60 7.51 -10.14
C VAL A 24 -3.58 8.43 -9.46
N GLY A 25 -2.86 7.93 -8.44
CA GLY A 25 -1.88 8.75 -7.74
C GLY A 25 -0.80 9.33 -8.65
N PRO A 26 -0.07 8.47 -9.40
CA PRO A 26 0.90 8.95 -10.38
C PRO A 26 0.31 9.81 -11.51
N LEU A 27 -0.88 9.44 -12.02
CA LEU A 27 -1.56 10.24 -13.04
C LEU A 27 -1.89 11.64 -12.53
N ASP A 28 -2.41 11.75 -11.29
CA ASP A 28 -2.72 13.03 -10.66
C ASP A 28 -1.47 13.89 -10.45
N ALA A 29 -0.35 13.26 -10.05
CA ALA A 29 0.90 13.99 -9.88
C ALA A 29 1.37 14.61 -11.21
N ILE A 30 1.40 13.80 -12.28
CA ILE A 30 1.83 14.27 -13.61
C ILE A 30 0.82 15.28 -14.19
N SER A 31 -0.49 15.01 -14.05
CA SER A 31 -1.54 15.92 -14.50
C SER A 31 -1.52 17.24 -13.74
N GLY A 32 -1.32 17.19 -12.42
CA GLY A 32 -1.22 18.39 -11.58
C GLY A 32 -0.06 19.29 -11.99
N LEU A 33 1.12 18.71 -12.26
CA LEU A 33 2.27 19.47 -12.79
C LEU A 33 1.94 20.10 -14.15
N THR A 34 1.25 19.38 -15.02
CA THR A 34 0.82 19.91 -16.34
C THR A 34 -0.18 21.06 -16.19
N LEU A 35 -1.04 21.03 -15.17
CA LEU A 35 -2.02 22.07 -14.83
C LEU A 35 -1.44 23.20 -13.97
N GLY A 36 -0.16 23.15 -13.63
CA GLY A 36 0.51 24.18 -12.83
C GLY A 36 0.27 24.11 -11.33
N PHE A 37 -0.11 22.94 -10.81
CA PHE A 37 -0.17 22.73 -9.36
C PHE A 37 1.23 22.79 -8.74
N SER A 38 1.36 23.38 -7.56
CA SER A 38 2.61 23.32 -6.81
C SER A 38 2.93 21.89 -6.34
N THR A 39 4.20 21.62 -6.11
CA THR A 39 4.63 20.31 -5.58
C THR A 39 3.94 19.99 -4.26
N GLU A 40 3.76 21.01 -3.39
CA GLU A 40 3.02 20.89 -2.13
C GLU A 40 1.56 20.47 -2.35
N GLN A 41 0.87 21.08 -3.33
CA GLN A 41 -0.51 20.73 -3.67
C GLN A 41 -0.62 19.27 -4.16
N ILE A 42 0.35 18.79 -4.93
CA ILE A 42 0.42 17.39 -5.36
C ILE A 42 0.61 16.46 -4.16
N GLY A 43 1.48 16.82 -3.21
CA GLY A 43 1.64 16.07 -1.98
C GLY A 43 0.35 15.99 -1.15
N LEU A 44 -0.43 17.08 -1.14
CA LEU A 44 -1.75 17.11 -0.49
C LEU A 44 -2.71 16.10 -1.10
N LEU A 45 -2.69 15.89 -2.42
CA LEU A 45 -3.52 14.86 -3.08
C LEU A 45 -3.18 13.46 -2.55
N GLY A 46 -1.90 13.16 -2.36
CA GLY A 46 -1.44 11.90 -1.77
C GLY A 46 -1.92 11.73 -0.33
N SER A 47 -1.75 12.77 0.49
CA SER A 47 -2.19 12.79 1.89
C SER A 47 -3.71 12.62 2.01
N ALA A 48 -4.47 13.29 1.17
CA ALA A 48 -5.93 13.19 1.09
C ALA A 48 -6.39 11.75 0.74
N HIS A 49 -5.69 11.09 -0.18
CA HIS A 49 -5.96 9.68 -0.50
C HIS A 49 -5.80 8.78 0.73
N PHE A 50 -4.69 8.89 1.47
CA PHE A 50 -4.47 8.05 2.66
C PHE A 50 -5.40 8.40 3.81
N LEU A 51 -5.85 9.66 3.93
CA LEU A 51 -6.91 10.03 4.86
C LEU A 51 -8.23 9.31 4.51
N GLY A 52 -8.62 9.33 3.24
CA GLY A 52 -9.78 8.59 2.76
C GLY A 52 -9.65 7.08 2.98
N PHE A 53 -8.48 6.51 2.70
CA PHE A 53 -8.16 5.12 2.96
C PHE A 53 -8.32 4.75 4.44
N PHE A 54 -7.82 5.58 5.35
CA PHE A 54 -7.97 5.38 6.79
C PHE A 54 -9.43 5.38 7.22
N ILE A 55 -10.19 6.41 6.78
CA ILE A 55 -11.64 6.50 7.05
C ILE A 55 -12.37 5.26 6.50
N GLY A 56 -12.03 4.84 5.28
CA GLY A 56 -12.61 3.67 4.63
C GLY A 56 -12.34 2.37 5.40
N CYS A 57 -11.12 2.15 5.87
CA CYS A 57 -10.77 0.99 6.69
C CYS A 57 -11.61 0.89 7.97
N TRP A 58 -11.93 2.03 8.58
CA TRP A 58 -12.73 2.10 9.79
C TRP A 58 -14.25 1.97 9.51
N TRP A 59 -14.71 2.56 8.42
CA TRP A 59 -16.13 2.66 8.07
C TRP A 59 -16.66 1.44 7.31
N ALA A 60 -15.87 0.85 6.42
CA ALA A 60 -16.32 -0.23 5.53
C ALA A 60 -16.87 -1.47 6.26
N PRO A 61 -16.30 -1.98 7.38
CA PRO A 61 -16.89 -3.09 8.11
C PRO A 61 -18.30 -2.76 8.65
N ARG A 62 -18.53 -1.52 9.06
CA ARG A 62 -19.85 -1.06 9.56
C ARG A 62 -20.85 -0.97 8.42
N LEU A 63 -20.43 -0.43 7.28
CA LEU A 63 -21.26 -0.37 6.09
C LEU A 63 -21.66 -1.77 5.62
N MET A 64 -20.69 -2.71 5.57
CA MET A 64 -21.00 -4.12 5.24
C MET A 64 -22.04 -4.72 6.22
N GLY A 65 -21.93 -4.40 7.50
CA GLY A 65 -22.87 -4.85 8.53
C GLY A 65 -24.30 -4.36 8.31
N SER A 66 -24.46 -3.14 7.81
CA SER A 66 -25.77 -2.51 7.62
C SER A 66 -26.43 -2.85 6.28
N VAL A 67 -25.67 -2.89 5.18
CA VAL A 67 -26.25 -3.05 3.83
C VAL A 67 -25.82 -4.34 3.10
N GLY A 68 -24.90 -5.10 3.68
CA GLY A 68 -24.34 -6.31 3.09
C GLY A 68 -23.15 -6.02 2.15
N HIS A 69 -22.41 -7.08 1.79
CA HIS A 69 -21.13 -7.00 1.07
C HIS A 69 -21.26 -6.40 -0.33
N SER A 70 -22.19 -6.90 -1.15
CA SER A 70 -22.31 -6.46 -2.55
C SER A 70 -22.76 -4.99 -2.64
N ARG A 71 -23.68 -4.54 -1.78
CA ARG A 71 -24.13 -3.14 -1.76
C ARG A 71 -23.03 -2.22 -1.23
N ALA A 72 -22.27 -2.65 -0.22
CA ALA A 72 -21.12 -1.90 0.29
C ALA A 72 -20.05 -1.73 -0.81
N PHE A 73 -19.76 -2.81 -1.55
CA PHE A 73 -18.83 -2.75 -2.68
C PHE A 73 -19.31 -1.79 -3.76
N ALA A 74 -20.61 -1.88 -4.15
CA ALA A 74 -21.21 -0.99 -5.14
C ALA A 74 -21.15 0.49 -4.72
N ALA A 75 -21.45 0.79 -3.46
CA ALA A 75 -21.35 2.16 -2.93
C ALA A 75 -19.91 2.69 -2.97
N CYS A 76 -18.92 1.86 -2.58
CA CYS A 76 -17.52 2.25 -2.61
C CYS A 76 -17.02 2.47 -4.05
N THR A 77 -17.33 1.57 -5.00
CA THR A 77 -16.94 1.72 -6.41
C THR A 77 -17.62 2.92 -7.06
N ALA A 78 -18.90 3.17 -6.77
CA ALA A 78 -19.60 4.35 -7.25
C ALA A 78 -18.95 5.65 -6.75
N LEU A 79 -18.60 5.72 -5.46
CA LEU A 79 -17.92 6.87 -4.88
C LEU A 79 -16.53 7.07 -5.52
N GLY A 80 -15.78 5.99 -5.75
CA GLY A 80 -14.48 6.06 -6.44
C GLY A 80 -14.60 6.54 -7.89
N ALA A 81 -15.56 6.02 -8.64
CA ALA A 81 -15.83 6.45 -10.02
C ALA A 81 -16.29 7.92 -10.08
N MET A 82 -17.13 8.36 -9.16
CA MET A 82 -17.53 9.78 -9.05
C MET A 82 -16.33 10.67 -8.76
N GLY A 83 -15.41 10.24 -7.87
CA GLY A 83 -14.16 10.96 -7.62
C GLY A 83 -13.31 11.09 -8.89
N LEU A 84 -13.16 10.02 -9.68
CA LEU A 84 -12.39 10.01 -10.92
C LEU A 84 -13.02 10.92 -11.98
N ILE A 85 -14.33 10.83 -12.21
CA ILE A 85 -15.05 11.71 -13.13
C ILE A 85 -14.98 13.18 -12.66
N GLY A 86 -15.03 13.40 -11.36
CA GLY A 86 -14.93 14.71 -10.75
C GLY A 86 -13.65 15.46 -11.12
N HIS A 87 -12.51 14.76 -11.28
CA HIS A 87 -11.24 15.38 -11.74
C HIS A 87 -11.37 16.06 -13.09
N THR A 88 -12.31 15.63 -13.94
CA THR A 88 -12.54 16.23 -15.26
C THR A 88 -13.45 17.48 -15.22
N LEU A 89 -14.10 17.75 -14.09
CA LEU A 89 -15.06 18.85 -13.93
C LEU A 89 -14.40 20.14 -13.42
N THR A 90 -13.20 20.05 -12.85
CA THR A 90 -12.49 21.19 -12.28
C THR A 90 -10.98 20.94 -12.24
N GLU A 91 -10.20 22.00 -12.42
CA GLU A 91 -8.74 22.01 -12.32
C GLU A 91 -8.26 22.60 -10.98
N HIS A 92 -9.11 22.60 -9.96
CA HIS A 92 -8.78 23.18 -8.66
C HIS A 92 -8.14 22.13 -7.72
N PRO A 93 -6.91 22.36 -7.20
CA PRO A 93 -6.17 21.34 -6.45
C PRO A 93 -6.87 20.85 -5.17
N TYR A 94 -7.57 21.73 -4.45
CA TYR A 94 -8.31 21.33 -3.23
C TYR A 94 -9.59 20.54 -3.55
N ALA A 95 -10.22 20.75 -4.71
CA ALA A 95 -11.31 19.92 -5.18
C ALA A 95 -10.79 18.52 -5.54
N TRP A 96 -9.63 18.43 -6.20
CA TRP A 96 -8.94 17.16 -6.46
C TRP A 96 -8.58 16.44 -5.16
N ALA A 97 -8.11 17.16 -4.14
CA ALA A 97 -7.85 16.56 -2.82
C ALA A 97 -9.11 15.94 -2.20
N ALA A 98 -10.28 16.60 -2.29
CA ALA A 98 -11.54 16.03 -1.83
C ALA A 98 -11.92 14.75 -2.61
N MET A 99 -11.71 14.74 -3.93
CA MET A 99 -11.92 13.55 -4.77
C MET A 99 -10.94 12.42 -4.44
N ARG A 100 -9.72 12.76 -4.03
CA ARG A 100 -8.73 11.78 -3.55
C ARG A 100 -9.14 11.15 -2.22
N VAL A 101 -9.81 11.87 -1.33
CA VAL A 101 -10.44 11.27 -0.13
C VAL A 101 -11.48 10.22 -0.56
N ALA A 102 -12.33 10.54 -1.52
CA ALA A 102 -13.32 9.58 -2.05
C ALA A 102 -12.66 8.34 -2.66
N SER A 103 -11.57 8.52 -3.44
CA SER A 103 -10.83 7.39 -4.02
C SER A 103 -10.15 6.50 -2.95
N GLY A 104 -9.57 7.10 -1.92
CA GLY A 104 -8.98 6.36 -0.80
C GLY A 104 -10.01 5.53 -0.04
N LEU A 105 -11.17 6.12 0.23
CA LEU A 105 -12.30 5.44 0.86
C LEU A 105 -12.82 4.28 0.00
N CYS A 106 -12.92 4.48 -1.33
CA CYS A 106 -13.26 3.43 -2.28
C CYS A 106 -12.30 2.24 -2.18
N VAL A 107 -11.00 2.49 -2.26
CA VAL A 107 -9.96 1.45 -2.20
C VAL A 107 -10.09 0.63 -0.92
N ALA A 108 -10.10 1.29 0.24
CA ALA A 108 -10.20 0.61 1.53
C ALA A 108 -11.50 -0.18 1.67
N GLY A 109 -12.62 0.39 1.23
CA GLY A 109 -13.93 -0.25 1.27
C GLY A 109 -13.98 -1.50 0.39
N CYS A 110 -13.53 -1.39 -0.85
CA CYS A 110 -13.51 -2.51 -1.79
C CYS A 110 -12.59 -3.65 -1.32
N TYR A 111 -11.38 -3.35 -0.85
CA TYR A 111 -10.48 -4.37 -0.30
C TYR A 111 -11.05 -5.03 0.95
N THR A 112 -11.71 -4.27 1.83
CA THR A 112 -12.36 -4.83 3.01
C THR A 112 -13.42 -5.85 2.63
N VAL A 113 -14.23 -5.57 1.61
CA VAL A 113 -15.25 -6.50 1.08
C VAL A 113 -14.59 -7.72 0.45
N ILE A 114 -13.61 -7.54 -0.44
CA ILE A 114 -12.91 -8.65 -1.13
C ILE A 114 -12.27 -9.60 -0.11
N GLU A 115 -11.58 -9.05 0.90
CA GLU A 115 -10.92 -9.83 1.93
C GLU A 115 -11.90 -10.57 2.85
N ALA A 116 -13.07 -9.98 3.13
CA ALA A 116 -14.13 -10.67 3.84
C ALA A 116 -14.67 -11.87 3.05
N TRP A 117 -14.90 -11.73 1.74
CA TRP A 117 -15.31 -12.82 0.86
C TRP A 117 -14.24 -13.90 0.71
N LEU A 118 -12.99 -13.50 0.56
CA LEU A 118 -11.87 -14.44 0.49
C LEU A 118 -11.75 -15.25 1.78
N ASN A 119 -11.89 -14.58 2.94
CA ASN A 119 -11.83 -15.23 4.24
C ASN A 119 -12.95 -16.26 4.48
N ASP A 120 -14.15 -15.98 4.00
CA ASP A 120 -15.30 -16.88 4.13
C ASP A 120 -15.14 -18.16 3.28
N LYS A 121 -14.60 -18.02 2.07
CA LYS A 121 -14.44 -19.12 1.12
C LYS A 121 -13.21 -20.00 1.34
N VAL A 122 -12.18 -19.52 2.05
CA VAL A 122 -10.97 -20.30 2.26
C VAL A 122 -11.13 -21.29 3.41
N THR A 123 -10.77 -22.56 3.14
CA THR A 123 -10.57 -23.58 4.16
C THR A 123 -9.10 -23.61 4.61
N ASN A 124 -8.80 -24.30 5.71
CA ASN A 124 -7.40 -24.43 6.17
C ASN A 124 -6.49 -25.04 5.09
N GLU A 125 -7.00 -26.00 4.31
CA GLU A 125 -6.26 -26.69 3.24
C GLU A 125 -5.99 -25.77 2.02
N THR A 126 -6.94 -24.91 1.67
CA THR A 126 -6.87 -24.07 0.45
C THR A 126 -6.27 -22.69 0.69
N ARG A 127 -6.17 -22.26 1.97
CA ARG A 127 -5.80 -20.90 2.37
C ARG A 127 -4.44 -20.48 1.83
N GLY A 128 -3.40 -21.29 1.97
CA GLY A 128 -2.07 -20.95 1.49
C GLY A 128 -2.05 -20.67 -0.01
N ARG A 129 -2.74 -21.50 -0.80
CA ARG A 129 -2.86 -21.31 -2.26
C ARG A 129 -3.68 -20.08 -2.61
N ALA A 130 -4.83 -19.88 -1.97
CA ALA A 130 -5.70 -18.73 -2.22
C ALA A 130 -5.00 -17.40 -1.89
N MET A 131 -4.31 -17.35 -0.74
CA MET A 131 -3.54 -16.17 -0.33
C MET A 131 -2.34 -15.92 -1.24
N GLY A 132 -1.62 -16.96 -1.65
CA GLY A 132 -0.52 -16.84 -2.60
C GLY A 132 -0.99 -16.32 -3.96
N THR A 133 -2.09 -16.89 -4.49
CA THR A 133 -2.69 -16.42 -5.75
C THR A 133 -3.21 -14.97 -5.63
N TYR A 134 -3.92 -14.65 -4.55
CA TYR A 134 -4.38 -13.27 -4.29
C TYR A 134 -3.23 -12.24 -4.35
N ARG A 135 -2.10 -12.57 -3.75
CA ARG A 135 -0.91 -11.69 -3.75
C ARG A 135 -0.29 -11.52 -5.12
N ILE A 136 -0.14 -12.64 -5.87
CA ILE A 136 0.40 -12.58 -7.24
C ILE A 136 -0.50 -11.72 -8.11
N VAL A 137 -1.82 -11.89 -7.99
CA VAL A 137 -2.81 -11.10 -8.74
C VAL A 137 -2.74 -9.63 -8.33
N ASP A 138 -2.74 -9.30 -7.05
CA ASP A 138 -2.69 -7.93 -6.54
C ASP A 138 -1.39 -7.21 -6.94
N MET A 139 -0.25 -7.87 -6.76
CA MET A 139 1.05 -7.29 -7.14
C MET A 139 1.21 -7.16 -8.65
N GLY A 140 0.77 -8.16 -9.43
CA GLY A 140 0.78 -8.10 -10.88
C GLY A 140 -0.12 -6.99 -11.42
N ALA A 141 -1.32 -6.84 -10.86
CA ALA A 141 -2.23 -5.75 -11.20
C ALA A 141 -1.67 -4.38 -10.79
N SER A 142 -1.02 -4.28 -9.62
CA SER A 142 -0.34 -3.05 -9.18
C SER A 142 0.81 -2.66 -10.12
N LEU A 143 1.60 -3.63 -10.58
CA LEU A 143 2.64 -3.40 -11.58
C LEU A 143 2.04 -2.92 -12.90
N SER A 144 0.99 -3.59 -13.38
CA SER A 144 0.29 -3.21 -14.63
C SER A 144 -0.35 -1.81 -14.51
N ALA A 145 -0.86 -1.45 -13.33
CA ALA A 145 -1.41 -0.12 -13.07
C ALA A 145 -0.35 0.99 -13.18
N GLN A 146 0.91 0.72 -12.85
CA GLN A 146 1.98 1.70 -13.09
C GLN A 146 2.29 1.82 -14.60
N LEU A 147 2.33 0.69 -15.31
CA LEU A 147 2.64 0.67 -16.73
C LEU A 147 1.55 1.32 -17.60
N ILE A 148 0.27 1.23 -17.22
CA ILE A 148 -0.82 1.85 -17.96
C ILE A 148 -0.69 3.38 -18.02
N ILE A 149 0.01 4.01 -17.06
CA ILE A 149 0.25 5.44 -17.04
C ILE A 149 1.04 5.90 -18.28
N ALA A 150 1.91 5.05 -18.82
CA ALA A 150 2.70 5.34 -20.02
C ALA A 150 1.84 5.66 -21.25
N VAL A 151 0.60 5.15 -21.27
CA VAL A 151 -0.33 5.32 -22.41
C VAL A 151 -1.51 6.25 -22.09
N LEU A 152 -1.60 6.74 -20.85
CA LEU A 152 -2.66 7.66 -20.44
C LEU A 152 -2.18 9.12 -20.58
N PRO A 153 -2.80 9.93 -21.47
CA PRO A 153 -2.44 11.34 -21.57
C PRO A 153 -2.75 12.07 -20.26
N PRO A 154 -1.77 12.80 -19.66
CA PRO A 154 -1.99 13.58 -18.46
C PRO A 154 -3.03 14.68 -18.66
N ALA A 155 -3.70 15.10 -17.59
CA ALA A 155 -4.73 16.14 -17.56
C ALA A 155 -5.87 15.92 -18.60
N SER A 156 -6.09 14.68 -19.03
CA SER A 156 -7.08 14.33 -20.04
C SER A 156 -8.31 13.68 -19.41
N TYR A 157 -9.49 14.13 -19.82
CA TYR A 157 -10.76 13.49 -19.45
C TYR A 157 -10.81 12.02 -19.87
N VAL A 158 -10.15 11.65 -20.97
CA VAL A 158 -10.10 10.26 -21.49
C VAL A 158 -9.45 9.34 -20.44
N SER A 159 -8.34 9.77 -19.86
CA SER A 159 -7.60 9.00 -18.86
C SER A 159 -8.43 8.76 -17.60
N TYR A 160 -9.04 9.81 -17.04
CA TYR A 160 -9.88 9.68 -15.86
C TYR A 160 -11.16 8.88 -16.11
N ASN A 161 -11.81 9.07 -17.27
CA ASN A 161 -12.98 8.29 -17.64
C ASN A 161 -12.67 6.81 -17.84
N LEU A 162 -11.52 6.46 -18.46
CA LEU A 162 -11.07 5.07 -18.57
C LEU A 162 -10.87 4.44 -17.19
N LEU A 163 -10.20 5.14 -16.28
CA LEU A 163 -10.02 4.67 -14.90
C LEU A 163 -11.36 4.54 -14.16
N ALA A 164 -12.31 5.46 -14.39
CA ALA A 164 -13.65 5.38 -13.82
C ALA A 164 -14.43 4.16 -14.37
N ILE A 165 -14.31 3.86 -15.66
CA ILE A 165 -14.90 2.67 -16.28
C ILE A 165 -14.30 1.39 -15.64
N LEU A 166 -12.99 1.32 -15.47
CA LEU A 166 -12.34 0.18 -14.80
C LEU A 166 -12.80 0.04 -13.33
N CYS A 167 -12.99 1.16 -12.62
CA CYS A 167 -13.55 1.17 -11.28
C CYS A 167 -14.97 0.56 -11.27
N CYS A 168 -15.85 1.03 -12.12
CA CYS A 168 -17.20 0.48 -12.27
C CYS A 168 -17.17 -0.99 -12.71
N ALA A 169 -16.30 -1.35 -13.66
CA ALA A 169 -16.16 -2.72 -14.14
C ALA A 169 -15.73 -3.69 -13.05
N SER A 170 -14.98 -3.23 -12.04
CA SER A 170 -14.56 -4.06 -10.90
C SER A 170 -15.74 -4.62 -10.09
N LEU A 171 -16.90 -3.96 -10.16
CA LEU A 171 -18.13 -4.39 -9.52
C LEU A 171 -18.77 -5.62 -10.20
N LEU A 172 -18.65 -5.72 -11.52
CA LEU A 172 -19.38 -6.71 -12.32
C LEU A 172 -19.08 -8.17 -11.92
N PRO A 173 -17.82 -8.61 -11.77
CA PRO A 173 -17.53 -9.99 -11.42
C PRO A 173 -18.11 -10.36 -10.05
N LEU A 174 -18.11 -9.44 -9.10
CA LEU A 174 -18.59 -9.66 -7.74
C LEU A 174 -20.12 -9.72 -7.68
N THR A 175 -20.81 -8.87 -8.43
CA THR A 175 -22.29 -8.82 -8.42
C THR A 175 -22.93 -9.91 -9.27
N LEU A 176 -22.26 -10.36 -10.33
CA LEU A 176 -22.75 -11.42 -11.22
C LEU A 176 -22.45 -12.83 -10.67
N THR A 177 -21.64 -12.95 -9.62
CA THR A 177 -21.38 -14.25 -9.00
C THR A 177 -22.63 -14.77 -8.29
N ARG A 178 -22.95 -16.06 -8.48
CA ARG A 178 -24.04 -16.75 -7.78
C ARG A 178 -23.65 -17.22 -6.37
N ALA A 179 -22.44 -16.93 -5.92
CA ALA A 179 -21.96 -17.32 -4.60
C ALA A 179 -22.77 -16.59 -3.50
N SER A 180 -23.11 -17.33 -2.45
CA SER A 180 -23.73 -16.74 -1.27
C SER A 180 -22.85 -15.65 -0.66
N GLN A 181 -23.46 -14.56 -0.20
CA GLN A 181 -22.72 -13.53 0.51
C GLN A 181 -22.18 -14.07 1.85
N PRO A 182 -20.95 -13.75 2.22
CA PRO A 182 -20.38 -14.18 3.49
C PRO A 182 -21.14 -13.56 4.66
N LYS A 183 -21.08 -14.22 5.82
CA LYS A 183 -21.52 -13.62 7.08
C LYS A 183 -20.68 -12.37 7.35
N THR A 184 -21.33 -11.28 7.74
CA THR A 184 -20.61 -10.05 8.05
C THR A 184 -19.72 -10.26 9.27
N PRO A 185 -18.41 -10.11 9.13
CA PRO A 185 -17.51 -10.22 10.25
C PRO A 185 -17.68 -8.99 11.16
N GLU A 186 -17.61 -9.18 12.46
CA GLU A 186 -17.51 -8.04 13.39
C GLU A 186 -16.29 -7.17 13.04
N ALA A 187 -16.45 -5.85 13.11
CA ALA A 187 -15.34 -4.94 12.91
C ALA A 187 -14.27 -5.21 13.99
N PRO A 188 -12.98 -5.30 13.62
CA PRO A 188 -11.94 -5.42 14.63
C PRO A 188 -11.94 -4.18 15.52
N ARG A 189 -11.76 -4.38 16.82
CA ARG A 189 -11.58 -3.25 17.74
C ARG A 189 -10.28 -2.54 17.40
N LEU A 190 -10.36 -1.25 17.13
CA LEU A 190 -9.18 -0.43 16.88
C LEU A 190 -8.53 -0.06 18.22
N ARG A 191 -7.41 -0.68 18.53
CA ARG A 191 -6.63 -0.49 19.77
C ARG A 191 -5.18 -0.11 19.42
N PRO A 192 -4.89 1.15 19.04
CA PRO A 192 -3.55 1.56 18.61
C PRO A 192 -2.45 1.25 19.66
N ASN A 193 -2.77 1.41 20.93
CA ASN A 193 -1.85 1.10 22.04
C ASN A 193 -1.43 -0.38 22.07
N LEU A 194 -2.21 -1.31 21.56
CA LEU A 194 -1.85 -2.73 21.50
C LEU A 194 -0.57 -2.94 20.69
N ALA A 195 -0.43 -2.29 19.54
CA ALA A 195 0.79 -2.38 18.73
C ALA A 195 2.02 -1.85 19.49
N TRP A 196 1.86 -0.74 20.22
CA TRP A 196 2.93 -0.17 21.04
C TRP A 196 3.30 -1.09 22.20
N GLN A 197 2.32 -1.69 22.87
CA GLN A 197 2.55 -2.65 23.98
C GLN A 197 3.25 -3.93 23.48
N CYS A 198 2.84 -4.45 22.30
CA CYS A 198 3.48 -5.61 21.71
C CYS A 198 4.91 -5.29 21.28
N SER A 199 5.11 -4.26 20.47
CA SER A 199 6.44 -3.88 20.00
C SER A 199 6.52 -2.42 19.54
N PRO A 200 7.11 -1.50 20.32
CA PRO A 200 7.40 -0.14 19.86
C PRO A 200 8.30 -0.10 18.63
N LEU A 201 9.24 -1.06 18.49
CA LEU A 201 10.09 -1.17 17.31
C LEU A 201 9.29 -1.49 16.05
N ALA A 202 8.30 -2.36 16.15
CA ALA A 202 7.42 -2.68 15.03
C ALA A 202 6.57 -1.46 14.63
N VAL A 203 6.09 -0.67 15.59
CA VAL A 203 5.35 0.58 15.31
C VAL A 203 6.25 1.56 14.55
N ALA A 204 7.49 1.78 15.01
CA ALA A 204 8.44 2.63 14.31
C ALA A 204 8.71 2.13 12.88
N GLY A 205 8.93 0.81 12.70
CA GLY A 205 9.15 0.21 11.39
C GLY A 205 7.95 0.36 10.46
N VAL A 206 6.73 0.22 10.96
CA VAL A 206 5.50 0.41 10.19
C VAL A 206 5.34 1.87 9.74
N ILE A 207 5.62 2.84 10.61
CA ILE A 207 5.61 4.27 10.26
C ILE A 207 6.65 4.55 9.17
N VAL A 208 7.90 4.09 9.33
CA VAL A 208 8.97 4.30 8.34
C VAL A 208 8.66 3.62 7.01
N SER A 209 8.03 2.44 7.03
CA SER A 209 7.52 1.81 5.81
C SER A 209 6.46 2.66 5.11
N ALA A 210 5.61 3.34 5.87
CA ALA A 210 4.62 4.28 5.32
C ALA A 210 5.31 5.50 4.70
N LEU A 211 6.30 6.10 5.40
CA LEU A 211 7.10 7.20 4.87
C LEU A 211 7.70 6.85 3.50
N SER A 212 8.31 5.67 3.39
CA SER A 212 8.95 5.22 2.15
C SER A 212 7.94 4.97 1.03
N SER A 213 6.90 4.15 1.31
CA SER A 213 5.96 3.70 0.29
C SER A 213 4.99 4.78 -0.17
N ALA A 214 4.46 5.58 0.76
CA ALA A 214 3.45 6.58 0.43
C ALA A 214 4.08 7.79 -0.26
N SER A 215 5.24 8.27 0.22
CA SER A 215 5.97 9.34 -0.45
C SER A 215 6.37 8.93 -1.86
N PHE A 216 6.98 7.75 -2.04
CA PHE A 216 7.41 7.32 -3.37
C PHE A 216 6.25 7.15 -4.35
N ARG A 217 5.15 6.52 -3.93
CA ARG A 217 3.99 6.29 -4.81
C ARG A 217 3.28 7.57 -5.23
N MET A 218 3.21 8.58 -4.35
CA MET A 218 2.45 9.80 -4.59
C MET A 218 3.31 10.94 -5.13
N VAL A 219 4.57 11.03 -4.70
CA VAL A 219 5.49 12.13 -5.03
C VAL A 219 6.66 11.68 -5.90
N GLY A 220 6.89 10.38 -6.03
CA GLY A 220 7.90 9.82 -6.95
C GLY A 220 7.76 10.29 -8.40
N PRO A 221 6.54 10.42 -8.97
CA PRO A 221 6.37 11.02 -10.31
C PRO A 221 6.91 12.45 -10.41
N VAL A 222 6.75 13.27 -9.37
CA VAL A 222 7.32 14.63 -9.30
C VAL A 222 8.85 14.56 -9.36
N TYR A 223 9.45 13.70 -8.51
CA TYR A 223 10.89 13.44 -8.58
C TYR A 223 11.33 13.02 -10.00
N GLY A 224 10.61 12.08 -10.62
CA GLY A 224 10.92 11.60 -11.96
C GLY A 224 10.92 12.73 -13.00
N GLN A 225 9.92 13.61 -12.95
CA GLN A 225 9.84 14.77 -13.86
C GLN A 225 10.96 15.78 -13.59
N GLU A 226 11.26 16.08 -12.34
CA GLU A 226 12.33 16.99 -11.92
C GLU A 226 13.74 16.52 -12.36
N VAL A 227 13.96 15.20 -12.42
CA VAL A 227 15.21 14.63 -12.94
C VAL A 227 15.21 14.37 -14.44
N GLY A 228 14.17 14.85 -15.15
CA GLY A 228 14.09 14.85 -16.62
C GLY A 228 13.51 13.59 -17.27
N LEU A 229 12.80 12.73 -16.50
CA LEU A 229 12.10 11.59 -17.06
C LEU A 229 10.81 12.04 -17.76
N VAL A 230 10.54 11.48 -18.93
CA VAL A 230 9.26 11.66 -19.63
C VAL A 230 8.21 10.69 -19.08
N VAL A 231 6.92 10.88 -19.41
CA VAL A 231 5.78 10.18 -18.78
C VAL A 231 5.90 8.65 -18.84
N ASP A 232 6.29 8.08 -19.98
CA ASP A 232 6.51 6.64 -20.12
C ASP A 232 7.68 6.14 -19.25
N GLN A 233 8.75 6.91 -19.13
CA GLN A 233 9.89 6.60 -18.26
C GLN A 233 9.50 6.68 -16.78
N ILE A 234 8.63 7.63 -16.38
CA ILE A 234 8.08 7.69 -15.01
C ILE A 234 7.26 6.44 -14.71
N ALA A 235 6.44 5.97 -15.65
CA ALA A 235 5.71 4.72 -15.49
C ALA A 235 6.63 3.51 -15.23
N PHE A 236 7.71 3.38 -16.01
CA PHE A 236 8.72 2.33 -15.79
C PHE A 236 9.50 2.51 -14.48
N PHE A 237 9.80 3.75 -14.09
CA PHE A 237 10.42 4.06 -12.79
C PHE A 237 9.57 3.58 -11.61
N LEU A 238 8.27 3.84 -11.64
CA LEU A 238 7.32 3.36 -10.63
C LEU A 238 7.14 1.83 -10.69
N ALA A 239 7.09 1.27 -11.89
CA ALA A 239 7.02 -0.18 -12.09
C ALA A 239 8.25 -0.90 -11.55
N ALA A 240 9.46 -0.34 -11.75
CA ALA A 240 10.71 -0.87 -11.21
C ALA A 240 10.69 -0.93 -9.67
N PHE A 241 10.17 0.09 -9.00
CA PHE A 241 9.96 0.09 -7.56
C PHE A 241 9.05 -1.04 -7.09
N VAL A 242 7.90 -1.24 -7.74
CA VAL A 242 6.95 -2.31 -7.40
C VAL A 242 7.59 -3.69 -7.65
N LEU A 243 8.28 -3.85 -8.77
CA LEU A 243 8.97 -5.11 -9.12
C LEU A 243 10.08 -5.44 -8.12
N GLY A 244 10.92 -4.46 -7.78
CA GLY A 244 11.96 -4.62 -6.75
C GLY A 244 11.37 -5.06 -5.41
N GLY A 245 10.28 -4.41 -4.99
CA GLY A 245 9.54 -4.78 -3.79
C GLY A 245 8.94 -6.18 -3.83
N ALA A 246 8.42 -6.62 -4.98
CA ALA A 246 7.88 -7.97 -5.17
C ALA A 246 8.97 -9.03 -5.06
N LEU A 247 10.09 -8.83 -5.72
CA LEU A 247 11.23 -9.74 -5.71
C LEU A 247 11.84 -9.91 -4.32
N ALA A 248 11.81 -8.86 -3.50
CA ALA A 248 12.35 -8.88 -2.15
C ALA A 248 11.55 -9.73 -1.15
N GLN A 249 10.25 -9.96 -1.38
CA GLN A 249 9.37 -10.57 -0.37
C GLN A 249 9.83 -11.96 0.06
N TYR A 250 10.20 -12.81 -0.89
CA TYR A 250 10.61 -14.17 -0.59
C TYR A 250 11.98 -14.24 0.12
N PRO A 251 13.08 -13.66 -0.43
CA PRO A 251 14.39 -13.75 0.21
C PRO A 251 14.43 -13.06 1.56
N VAL A 252 13.79 -11.90 1.72
CA VAL A 252 13.73 -11.20 3.00
C VAL A 252 12.86 -11.95 4.01
N GLY A 253 11.78 -12.58 3.57
CA GLY A 253 10.97 -13.46 4.41
C GLY A 253 11.75 -14.63 4.97
N TRP A 254 12.54 -15.30 4.13
CA TRP A 254 13.43 -16.38 4.54
C TRP A 254 14.49 -15.89 5.56
N LEU A 255 15.10 -14.72 5.33
CA LEU A 255 16.02 -14.12 6.29
C LEU A 255 15.33 -13.82 7.64
N ALA A 256 14.11 -13.29 7.62
CA ALA A 256 13.34 -12.96 8.80
C ALA A 256 12.89 -14.19 9.62
N ASP A 257 12.76 -15.35 8.98
CA ASP A 257 12.49 -16.62 9.68
C ASP A 257 13.77 -17.26 10.23
N LYS A 258 14.90 -17.12 9.54
CA LYS A 258 16.18 -17.72 9.93
C LYS A 258 16.90 -16.92 11.01
N TYR A 259 16.89 -15.60 10.92
CA TYR A 259 17.63 -14.69 11.80
C TYR A 259 16.69 -13.89 12.71
N ASP A 260 17.27 -13.22 13.72
CA ASP A 260 16.52 -12.29 14.56
C ASP A 260 15.97 -11.14 13.72
N ARG A 261 14.62 -10.99 13.73
CA ARG A 261 13.91 -9.98 12.93
C ARG A 261 14.34 -8.55 13.21
N ARG A 262 14.85 -8.26 14.40
CA ARG A 262 15.38 -6.94 14.77
C ARG A 262 16.62 -6.62 13.95
N TRP A 263 17.54 -7.58 13.80
CA TRP A 263 18.72 -7.43 12.96
C TRP A 263 18.35 -7.36 11.48
N VAL A 264 17.42 -8.19 11.01
CA VAL A 264 16.94 -8.13 9.62
C VAL A 264 16.32 -6.75 9.33
N LEU A 265 15.51 -6.20 10.26
CA LEU A 265 14.92 -4.88 10.12
C LEU A 265 15.99 -3.78 10.06
N ILE A 266 17.01 -3.85 10.93
CA ILE A 266 18.14 -2.90 10.94
C ILE A 266 18.92 -2.97 9.63
N TRP A 267 19.33 -4.16 9.19
CA TRP A 267 20.08 -4.32 7.95
C TRP A 267 19.30 -3.90 6.71
N MET A 268 18.00 -4.20 6.65
CA MET A 268 17.14 -3.71 5.59
C MET A 268 17.02 -2.18 5.62
N SER A 269 16.99 -1.58 6.80
CA SER A 269 16.99 -0.11 6.93
C SER A 269 18.32 0.51 6.52
N VAL A 270 19.45 -0.12 6.83
CA VAL A 270 20.79 0.30 6.32
C VAL A 270 20.81 0.23 4.80
N ALA A 271 20.35 -0.88 4.22
CA ALA A 271 20.25 -1.03 2.77
C ALA A 271 19.31 0.02 2.13
N ALA A 272 18.21 0.38 2.83
CA ALA A 272 17.31 1.44 2.39
C ALA A 272 17.98 2.83 2.40
N VAL A 273 18.78 3.16 3.42
CA VAL A 273 19.58 4.41 3.44
C VAL A 273 20.55 4.45 2.27
N ILE A 274 21.25 3.34 2.01
CA ILE A 274 22.17 3.24 0.88
C ILE A 274 21.42 3.40 -0.45
N SER A 275 20.26 2.73 -0.60
CA SER A 275 19.45 2.85 -1.83
C SER A 275 18.91 4.26 -2.05
N CYS A 276 18.57 5.00 -0.99
CA CYS A 276 18.23 6.42 -1.09
C CYS A 276 19.39 7.24 -1.65
N GLY A 277 20.61 7.05 -1.12
CA GLY A 277 21.82 7.71 -1.63
C GLY A 277 22.11 7.35 -3.09
N VAL A 278 21.98 6.07 -3.46
CA VAL A 278 22.11 5.61 -4.85
C VAL A 278 21.10 6.27 -5.76
N THR A 279 19.83 6.39 -5.33
CA THR A 279 18.78 7.02 -6.15
C THR A 279 19.03 8.52 -6.33
N MET A 280 19.53 9.20 -5.30
CA MET A 280 19.92 10.61 -5.40
C MET A 280 21.11 10.79 -6.38
N ALA A 281 22.11 9.91 -6.32
CA ALA A 281 23.26 9.96 -7.22
C ALA A 281 22.92 9.54 -8.66
N ALA A 282 21.90 8.72 -8.86
CA ALA A 282 21.49 8.23 -10.17
C ALA A 282 20.87 9.30 -11.07
N SER A 283 20.47 10.46 -10.54
CA SER A 283 19.85 11.56 -11.31
C SER A 283 20.72 12.04 -12.49
N GLY A 284 22.04 11.85 -12.44
CA GLY A 284 22.98 12.17 -13.52
C GLY A 284 23.43 11.00 -14.40
N THR A 285 22.95 9.78 -14.17
CA THR A 285 23.46 8.55 -14.84
C THR A 285 22.59 8.07 -16.00
N GLY A 286 21.57 8.85 -16.38
CA GLY A 286 20.61 8.50 -17.42
C GLY A 286 19.45 7.62 -16.92
N THR A 287 18.48 7.43 -17.79
CA THR A 287 17.17 6.80 -17.48
C THR A 287 17.31 5.41 -16.85
N MET A 288 18.20 4.57 -17.40
CA MET A 288 18.41 3.20 -16.91
C MET A 288 18.95 3.20 -15.46
N GLY A 289 19.87 4.10 -15.14
CA GLY A 289 20.42 4.23 -13.78
C GLY A 289 19.34 4.59 -12.76
N VAL A 290 18.46 5.53 -13.11
CA VAL A 290 17.34 5.94 -12.25
C VAL A 290 16.34 4.80 -12.06
N MET A 291 16.03 4.02 -13.09
CA MET A 291 15.14 2.84 -13.00
C MET A 291 15.72 1.75 -12.10
N LEU A 292 17.00 1.42 -12.26
CA LEU A 292 17.68 0.43 -11.42
C LEU A 292 17.73 0.87 -9.96
N ALA A 293 17.98 2.15 -9.72
CA ALA A 293 17.96 2.73 -8.38
C ALA A 293 16.56 2.65 -7.74
N ALA A 294 15.50 2.91 -8.50
CA ALA A 294 14.12 2.74 -8.03
C ALA A 294 13.79 1.27 -7.70
N GLY A 295 14.26 0.33 -8.51
CA GLY A 295 14.15 -1.10 -8.24
C GLY A 295 14.85 -1.50 -6.94
N LEU A 296 16.08 -1.01 -6.73
CA LEU A 296 16.83 -1.21 -5.49
C LEU A 296 16.12 -0.58 -4.29
N PHE A 297 15.58 0.63 -4.44
CA PHE A 297 14.80 1.29 -3.40
C PHE A 297 13.55 0.48 -3.03
N GLY A 298 12.83 -0.05 -4.02
CA GLY A 298 11.70 -0.95 -3.78
C GLY A 298 12.10 -2.24 -3.06
N LEU A 299 13.22 -2.86 -3.49
CA LEU A 299 13.75 -4.08 -2.90
C LEU A 299 14.07 -3.92 -1.41
N THR A 300 14.58 -2.77 -1.01
CA THR A 300 15.02 -2.51 0.37
C THR A 300 13.89 -2.01 1.28
N THR A 301 12.94 -1.23 0.76
CA THR A 301 11.91 -0.57 1.59
C THR A 301 10.60 -1.34 1.70
N PHE A 302 10.22 -2.11 0.68
CA PHE A 302 8.93 -2.80 0.64
C PHE A 302 8.75 -3.86 1.75
N PRO A 303 9.76 -4.69 2.10
CA PRO A 303 9.63 -5.71 3.13
C PRO A 303 9.53 -5.17 4.56
N ILE A 304 9.90 -3.92 4.82
CA ILE A 304 9.96 -3.31 6.17
C ILE A 304 8.63 -3.48 6.93
N PHE A 305 7.49 -3.24 6.27
CA PHE A 305 6.19 -3.43 6.90
C PHE A 305 5.96 -4.88 7.34
N SER A 306 6.27 -5.83 6.47
CA SER A 306 6.03 -7.25 6.75
C SER A 306 6.94 -7.78 7.84
N ILE A 307 8.22 -7.36 7.88
CA ILE A 307 9.16 -7.69 8.96
C ILE A 307 8.66 -7.11 10.29
N SER A 308 8.26 -5.84 10.29
CA SER A 308 7.74 -5.16 11.47
C SER A 308 6.45 -5.80 11.99
N SER A 309 5.53 -6.16 11.08
CA SER A 309 4.31 -6.88 11.41
C SER A 309 4.61 -8.27 11.99
N ALA A 310 5.55 -9.00 11.38
CA ALA A 310 5.95 -10.30 11.89
C ALA A 310 6.61 -10.19 13.28
N HIS A 311 7.46 -9.17 13.49
CA HIS A 311 8.07 -8.91 14.79
C HIS A 311 7.04 -8.53 15.88
N ALA A 312 6.01 -7.72 15.55
CA ALA A 312 4.94 -7.44 16.51
C ALA A 312 4.13 -8.71 16.87
N ASN A 313 3.88 -9.58 15.90
CA ASN A 313 3.16 -10.83 16.09
C ASN A 313 3.91 -11.84 16.97
N ASP A 314 5.23 -11.73 17.12
CA ASP A 314 6.01 -12.57 18.04
C ASP A 314 5.65 -12.31 19.52
N PHE A 315 5.09 -11.13 19.83
CA PHE A 315 4.70 -10.73 21.16
C PHE A 315 3.18 -10.70 21.40
N ALA A 316 2.38 -11.12 20.42
CA ALA A 316 0.92 -11.10 20.49
C ALA A 316 0.35 -12.49 20.70
N THR A 317 -0.68 -12.60 21.54
CA THR A 317 -1.45 -13.84 21.66
C THR A 317 -2.26 -14.09 20.37
N THR A 318 -2.70 -15.32 20.16
CA THR A 318 -3.50 -15.71 18.98
C THR A 318 -4.77 -14.87 18.84
N GLU A 319 -5.42 -14.55 19.98
CA GLU A 319 -6.66 -13.75 20.02
C GLU A 319 -6.40 -12.29 19.63
N GLN A 320 -5.24 -11.74 19.98
CA GLN A 320 -4.87 -10.34 19.74
C GLN A 320 -4.45 -10.06 18.29
N ARG A 321 -4.07 -11.07 17.48
CA ARG A 321 -3.47 -10.86 16.16
C ARG A 321 -4.32 -10.06 15.18
N VAL A 322 -5.65 -10.19 15.23
CA VAL A 322 -6.55 -9.42 14.35
C VAL A 322 -6.58 -7.95 14.76
N GLU A 323 -6.71 -7.69 16.07
CA GLU A 323 -6.66 -6.33 16.61
C GLU A 323 -5.28 -5.70 16.43
N LEU A 324 -4.20 -6.48 16.58
CA LEU A 324 -2.83 -6.02 16.32
C LEU A 324 -2.63 -5.62 14.86
N SER A 325 -3.15 -6.40 13.91
CA SER A 325 -3.06 -6.04 12.48
C SER A 325 -3.77 -4.71 12.20
N ALA A 326 -4.95 -4.49 12.80
CA ALA A 326 -5.65 -3.21 12.68
C ALA A 326 -4.89 -2.05 13.35
N ALA A 327 -4.27 -2.31 14.50
CA ALA A 327 -3.44 -1.33 15.20
C ALA A 327 -2.18 -0.94 14.40
N LEU A 328 -1.50 -1.90 13.76
CA LEU A 328 -0.35 -1.63 12.89
C LEU A 328 -0.77 -0.84 11.64
N MET A 329 -1.93 -1.16 11.05
CA MET A 329 -2.48 -0.39 9.92
C MET A 329 -2.85 1.05 10.32
N PHE A 330 -3.30 1.28 11.56
CA PHE A 330 -3.52 2.62 12.08
C PHE A 330 -2.21 3.45 12.07
N TRP A 331 -1.13 2.89 12.63
CA TRP A 331 0.18 3.57 12.65
C TRP A 331 0.76 3.78 11.25
N TYR A 332 0.55 2.79 10.36
CA TYR A 332 0.89 2.95 8.95
C TYR A 332 0.13 4.12 8.32
N ALA A 333 -1.19 4.20 8.55
CA ALA A 333 -2.02 5.26 7.97
C ALA A 333 -1.58 6.66 8.44
N LEU A 334 -1.21 6.83 9.71
CA LEU A 334 -0.68 8.11 10.20
C LEU A 334 0.58 8.53 9.44
N GLY A 335 1.54 7.61 9.26
CA GLY A 335 2.74 7.88 8.46
C GLY A 335 2.41 8.17 7.00
N ALA A 336 1.49 7.40 6.41
CA ALA A 336 1.09 7.55 5.02
C ALA A 336 0.30 8.83 4.73
N ILE A 337 -0.48 9.32 5.70
CA ILE A 337 -1.19 10.61 5.59
C ILE A 337 -0.19 11.77 5.61
N ALA A 338 0.79 11.73 6.50
CA ALA A 338 1.73 12.83 6.66
C ALA A 338 2.78 12.90 5.56
N SER A 339 3.29 11.73 5.11
CA SER A 339 4.53 11.66 4.34
C SER A 339 4.47 12.26 2.92
N PRO A 340 3.40 12.15 2.12
CA PRO A 340 3.38 12.78 0.80
C PRO A 340 3.43 14.29 0.87
N TYR A 341 2.69 14.90 1.80
CA TYR A 341 2.71 16.34 2.01
C TYR A 341 4.08 16.84 2.48
N VAL A 342 4.65 16.18 3.50
CA VAL A 342 5.98 16.56 4.01
C VAL A 342 7.05 16.39 2.95
N SER A 343 7.08 15.26 2.23
CA SER A 343 8.10 15.02 1.20
C SER A 343 7.99 15.98 0.02
N SER A 344 6.77 16.34 -0.38
CA SER A 344 6.55 17.30 -1.46
C SER A 344 6.98 18.72 -1.09
N THR A 345 6.67 19.17 0.13
CA THR A 345 7.14 20.46 0.66
C THR A 345 8.67 20.51 0.73
N LEU A 346 9.31 19.38 1.11
CA LEU A 346 10.77 19.30 1.12
C LEU A 346 11.36 19.33 -0.30
N ILE A 347 10.74 18.70 -1.29
CA ILE A 347 11.16 18.81 -2.69
C ILE A 347 11.08 20.26 -3.16
N GLU A 348 10.00 20.96 -2.87
CA GLU A 348 9.79 22.35 -3.27
C GLU A 348 10.87 23.29 -2.70
N GLN A 349 11.33 23.02 -1.46
CA GLN A 349 12.33 23.85 -0.78
C GLN A 349 13.78 23.48 -1.08
N PHE A 350 14.09 22.19 -1.23
CA PHE A 350 15.45 21.65 -1.28
C PHE A 350 15.77 20.85 -2.55
N GLY A 351 14.83 20.79 -3.49
CA GLY A 351 14.95 20.06 -4.74
C GLY A 351 14.62 18.55 -4.64
N PRO A 352 14.66 17.84 -5.79
CA PRO A 352 14.10 16.49 -5.92
C PRO A 352 14.74 15.43 -4.99
N GLY A 353 16.03 15.56 -4.69
CA GLY A 353 16.73 14.66 -3.78
C GLY A 353 16.17 14.64 -2.34
N ALA A 354 15.45 15.69 -1.93
CA ALA A 354 14.89 15.82 -0.59
C ALA A 354 13.88 14.70 -0.25
N LEU A 355 13.19 14.13 -1.24
CA LEU A 355 12.34 12.95 -1.07
C LEU A 355 13.12 11.78 -0.43
N PHE A 356 14.25 11.45 -1.03
CA PHE A 356 15.07 10.32 -0.58
C PHE A 356 15.85 10.65 0.69
N ALA A 357 16.27 11.90 0.89
CA ALA A 357 16.86 12.36 2.14
C ALA A 357 15.89 12.23 3.32
N PHE A 358 14.62 12.60 3.13
CA PHE A 358 13.56 12.44 4.12
C PHE A 358 13.33 10.97 4.48
N VAL A 359 13.24 10.10 3.48
CA VAL A 359 13.09 8.66 3.70
C VAL A 359 14.31 8.07 4.40
N ALA A 360 15.52 8.44 3.96
CA ALA A 360 16.76 7.99 4.58
C ALA A 360 16.84 8.39 6.07
N LEU A 361 16.44 9.62 6.41
CA LEU A 361 16.36 10.09 7.80
C LEU A 361 15.41 9.20 8.62
N GLY A 362 14.25 8.88 8.09
CA GLY A 362 13.30 7.95 8.73
C GLY A 362 13.94 6.58 9.03
N HIS A 363 14.70 6.02 8.07
CA HIS A 363 15.41 4.75 8.27
C HIS A 363 16.56 4.87 9.26
N VAL A 364 17.31 5.98 9.28
CA VAL A 364 18.36 6.25 10.28
C VAL A 364 17.77 6.27 11.68
N VAL A 365 16.65 6.98 11.86
CA VAL A 365 15.92 7.00 13.14
C VAL A 365 15.49 5.58 13.55
N LEU A 366 14.99 4.77 12.59
CA LEU A 366 14.61 3.39 12.85
C LEU A 366 15.79 2.51 13.27
N ILE A 367 16.96 2.69 12.64
CA ILE A 367 18.20 1.97 13.01
C ILE A 367 18.60 2.31 14.45
N VAL A 368 18.71 3.60 14.77
CA VAL A 368 19.09 4.07 16.11
C VAL A 368 18.11 3.56 17.17
N PHE A 369 16.81 3.71 16.91
CA PHE A 369 15.77 3.23 17.78
C PHE A 369 15.80 1.70 17.95
N GLY A 370 16.02 0.97 16.86
CA GLY A 370 16.17 -0.49 16.87
C GLY A 370 17.34 -0.95 17.74
N LEU A 371 18.52 -0.36 17.57
CA LEU A 371 19.70 -0.66 18.38
C LEU A 371 19.46 -0.36 19.87
N ALA A 372 18.83 0.76 20.20
CA ALA A 372 18.48 1.10 21.58
C ALA A 372 17.49 0.10 22.18
N ARG A 373 16.46 -0.32 21.42
CA ARG A 373 15.44 -1.28 21.91
C ARG A 373 15.98 -2.70 22.07
N MET A 374 16.97 -3.12 21.31
CA MET A 374 17.61 -4.43 21.47
C MET A 374 18.27 -4.60 22.84
N ARG A 375 18.76 -3.51 23.43
CA ARG A 375 19.33 -3.52 24.78
C ARG A 375 18.28 -3.67 25.90
N SER A 376 17.01 -3.29 25.60
CA SER A 376 15.97 -3.19 26.61
C SER A 376 15.03 -4.41 26.68
N ARG A 377 14.97 -5.24 25.64
CA ARG A 377 14.06 -6.39 25.58
C ARG A 377 14.73 -7.58 24.88
N PRO A 378 14.75 -8.79 25.49
CA PRO A 378 15.28 -9.99 24.87
C PRO A 378 14.42 -10.43 23.66
N THR A 379 14.99 -11.29 22.82
CA THR A 379 14.27 -11.95 21.72
C THR A 379 13.29 -12.97 22.31
N PRO A 380 12.05 -13.11 21.78
CA PRO A 380 11.16 -14.19 22.18
C PRO A 380 11.77 -15.56 21.88
N GLU A 381 11.57 -16.53 22.76
CA GLU A 381 12.03 -17.93 22.57
C GLU A 381 11.32 -18.57 21.40
N GLU A 382 10.01 -18.37 21.27
CA GLU A 382 9.22 -18.83 20.14
C GLU A 382 8.89 -17.67 19.20
N ARG A 383 9.19 -17.85 17.91
CA ARG A 383 8.90 -16.87 16.86
C ARG A 383 7.85 -17.39 15.90
N THR A 384 6.96 -16.48 15.47
CA THR A 384 5.97 -16.80 14.45
C THR A 384 6.63 -16.88 13.07
N HIS A 385 6.10 -17.70 12.14
CA HIS A 385 6.60 -17.67 10.77
C HIS A 385 6.33 -16.33 10.09
N TYR A 386 7.27 -15.90 9.24
CA TYR A 386 7.06 -14.71 8.42
C TYR A 386 5.90 -14.92 7.46
N VAL A 387 5.02 -13.94 7.38
CA VAL A 387 3.97 -13.87 6.38
C VAL A 387 3.98 -12.47 5.79
N TYR A 388 4.05 -12.37 4.48
CA TYR A 388 3.85 -11.08 3.82
C TYR A 388 2.51 -10.48 4.26
N ALA A 389 2.54 -9.29 4.83
CA ALA A 389 1.35 -8.59 5.30
C ALA A 389 0.97 -7.49 4.30
N PRO A 390 -0.09 -7.69 3.48
CA PRO A 390 -0.60 -6.64 2.61
C PRO A 390 -1.22 -5.51 3.43
N ARG A 391 -1.12 -4.29 2.92
CA ARG A 391 -1.58 -3.05 3.57
C ARG A 391 -2.89 -2.59 2.94
N THR A 392 -3.90 -3.44 2.98
CA THR A 392 -5.13 -3.29 2.20
C THR A 392 -6.36 -2.96 3.03
N SER A 393 -6.48 -3.52 4.26
CA SER A 393 -7.59 -3.20 5.15
C SER A 393 -7.30 -3.56 6.61
N PHE A 394 -8.14 -3.08 7.54
CA PHE A 394 -8.06 -3.46 8.96
C PHE A 394 -8.45 -4.92 9.20
N THR A 395 -9.18 -5.54 8.29
CA THR A 395 -9.68 -6.92 8.43
C THR A 395 -8.71 -7.98 7.94
N ILE A 396 -7.65 -7.58 7.23
CA ILE A 396 -6.64 -8.50 6.66
C ILE A 396 -6.05 -9.46 7.70
N GLY A 397 -5.94 -9.01 8.95
CA GLY A 397 -5.46 -9.83 10.06
C GLY A 397 -6.23 -11.14 10.26
N ARG A 398 -7.51 -11.22 9.87
CA ARG A 398 -8.30 -12.45 9.94
C ARG A 398 -7.82 -13.52 8.97
N LEU A 399 -7.48 -13.11 7.75
CA LEU A 399 -6.89 -14.01 6.75
C LEU A 399 -5.51 -14.51 7.20
N LEU A 400 -4.73 -13.65 7.84
CA LEU A 400 -3.40 -13.98 8.34
C LEU A 400 -3.47 -14.87 9.59
N LYS A 401 -4.42 -14.66 10.52
CA LYS A 401 -4.60 -15.46 11.73
C LYS A 401 -4.83 -16.93 11.43
N ARG A 402 -5.82 -17.22 10.61
CA ARG A 402 -6.21 -18.60 10.28
C ARG A 402 -5.16 -19.39 9.48
N SER A 403 -4.20 -18.72 8.82
CA SER A 403 -3.10 -19.38 8.09
C SER A 403 -2.13 -20.19 9.00
N ARG A 404 -2.23 -20.05 10.32
CA ARG A 404 -1.29 -20.60 11.30
C ARG A 404 -1.88 -21.69 12.21
N GLU A 405 -3.20 -21.82 12.27
CA GLU A 405 -3.87 -22.83 13.11
C GLU A 405 -3.93 -24.22 12.46
N GLY A 406 -3.40 -24.37 11.24
CA GLY A 406 -3.45 -25.60 10.44
C GLY A 406 -2.10 -26.26 10.13
N ARG A 407 -1.07 -26.01 10.99
CA ARG A 407 0.23 -26.70 10.89
C ARG A 407 0.62 -27.30 12.22
#